data_8ed27e6787ce171275ebd8f912e21b7d
#
_entry.id   8ed27e6787ce171275ebd8f912e21b7d
#
_cell.length_a   1.000
_cell.length_b   1.000
_cell.length_c   1.000
_cell.angle_alpha   90.00
_cell.angle_beta   90.00
_cell.angle_gamma   90.00
#
_symmetry.space_group_name_H-M   'P 1'
#
loop_
_entity.id
_entity.type
_entity.pdbx_description
1 polymer ?
#
loop_
_entity_poly.entity_id
_entity_poly.type
_entity_poly.pdbx_seq_one_letter_code
_entity_poly.pdbx_strand_id
1 'polypeptide(L)'
;MWTFMDRCGLLRTVTNRRQAPSPSGARAVAAWPLGHVDSACPLPHLRSRFSGGIPPLSEWNDLMSLAATIDAAWEDRDKISPATTGEVREAIGQALNQLDSGHARVAEETGGEWVVNQWLKKAVLLSFRLNDMYTIDGGPGGAPWWDKVDSKFAGWGEAEFADAGFRAVPHCIVRHSAYIAPSVVLMPSFVNLGAYVDSGTMVDTWATVGSCAQIGKNVHLSGGAGIGGVLEPLQAGPVIIEDNCFIGARSEVVEGVIVEEGSVLSMGVFIGQSTKIVERDTGEIHYGRVPAYSVVVPGSLPGPIVDGKPTPALYCAVIIKRVDEGTRAKTSINDLLRD
;
A
#
# COMPACT_ATOMS: atom_id res chain seq x y z
N MET A 1 34.83 -10.55 -16.90
CA MET A 1 35.95 -11.48 -16.88
C MET A 1 36.31 -11.70 -15.42
N TRP A 2 35.92 -12.85 -14.84
CA TRP A 2 36.22 -13.20 -13.46
C TRP A 2 37.10 -14.44 -13.45
N THR A 3 38.17 -14.40 -12.66
CA THR A 3 39.17 -15.48 -12.57
C THR A 3 39.00 -16.10 -11.19
N PHE A 4 38.77 -17.41 -11.12
CA PHE A 4 38.76 -18.20 -9.90
C PHE A 4 39.93 -19.16 -9.86
N MET A 5 40.56 -19.29 -8.70
CA MET A 5 41.52 -20.36 -8.41
C MET A 5 40.80 -21.58 -7.89
N ASP A 6 41.06 -22.76 -8.46
CA ASP A 6 40.60 -24.03 -7.93
C ASP A 6 41.59 -24.59 -6.86
N ARG A 7 41.14 -25.62 -6.15
CA ARG A 7 41.94 -26.23 -5.07
C ARG A 7 43.26 -26.88 -5.49
N CYS A 8 43.60 -26.86 -6.80
CA CYS A 8 44.85 -27.40 -7.34
C CYS A 8 45.76 -26.36 -7.94
N GLY A 9 45.47 -25.07 -7.84
CA GLY A 9 46.38 -23.97 -8.25
C GLY A 9 46.45 -23.71 -9.75
N LEU A 10 45.50 -24.16 -10.56
CA LEU A 10 45.47 -23.92 -12.00
C LEU A 10 44.46 -22.83 -12.40
N LEU A 11 44.92 -21.83 -13.12
CA LEU A 11 44.11 -20.77 -13.73
C LEU A 11 43.35 -21.31 -14.95
N ARG A 12 42.01 -21.31 -14.87
CA ARG A 12 41.15 -21.56 -16.04
C ARG A 12 40.34 -20.32 -16.39
N THR A 13 40.45 -19.88 -17.64
CA THR A 13 39.65 -18.80 -18.23
C THR A 13 38.49 -19.42 -19.00
N VAL A 14 37.26 -19.09 -18.62
CA VAL A 14 36.04 -19.51 -19.34
C VAL A 14 35.52 -18.33 -20.14
N THR A 15 35.58 -18.42 -21.48
CA THR A 15 34.90 -17.49 -22.39
C THR A 15 33.57 -18.06 -22.79
N ASN A 16 32.49 -17.39 -22.36
CA ASN A 16 31.12 -17.78 -22.70
C ASN A 16 30.65 -16.97 -23.91
N ARG A 17 30.63 -17.58 -25.10
CA ARG A 17 29.92 -17.05 -26.29
C ARG A 17 28.48 -17.56 -26.22
N ARG A 18 27.53 -16.72 -25.88
CA ARG A 18 26.11 -16.99 -26.08
C ARG A 18 25.66 -16.51 -27.45
N GLN A 19 25.15 -17.43 -28.26
CA GLN A 19 24.35 -17.13 -29.45
C GLN A 19 22.97 -16.66 -29.00
N ALA A 20 22.47 -15.57 -29.61
CA ALA A 20 21.13 -15.05 -29.39
C ALA A 20 20.07 -15.95 -30.06
N PRO A 21 18.95 -16.25 -29.44
CA PRO A 21 17.82 -16.88 -30.11
C PRO A 21 17.01 -15.84 -30.89
N SER A 22 16.50 -16.26 -32.05
CA SER A 22 15.61 -15.49 -32.92
C SER A 22 14.19 -15.35 -32.34
N PRO A 23 13.46 -14.27 -32.67
CA PRO A 23 12.14 -14.05 -32.15
C PRO A 23 11.06 -14.78 -32.97
N SER A 24 10.25 -15.61 -32.35
CA SER A 24 9.02 -16.10 -32.96
C SER A 24 7.90 -16.18 -31.91
N GLY A 25 6.79 -15.46 -32.14
CA GLY A 25 5.52 -15.70 -31.53
C GLY A 25 4.92 -14.55 -30.71
N ALA A 26 4.64 -13.41 -31.34
CA ALA A 26 3.76 -12.41 -30.78
C ALA A 26 2.30 -12.89 -30.83
N ARG A 27 1.64 -13.08 -29.69
CA ARG A 27 0.18 -13.16 -29.59
C ARG A 27 -0.37 -11.76 -29.44
N ALA A 28 -1.28 -11.38 -30.33
CA ALA A 28 -1.96 -10.09 -30.32
C ALA A 28 -2.91 -10.00 -29.13
N VAL A 29 -2.74 -8.96 -28.33
CA VAL A 29 -3.69 -8.52 -27.30
C VAL A 29 -4.61 -7.49 -27.96
N ALA A 30 -5.93 -7.72 -27.90
CA ALA A 30 -6.94 -6.85 -28.49
C ALA A 30 -7.02 -5.53 -27.71
N ALA A 31 -6.83 -4.40 -28.40
CA ALA A 31 -7.05 -3.06 -27.89
C ALA A 31 -8.53 -2.72 -27.88
N TRP A 32 -9.02 -2.09 -26.81
CA TRP A 32 -10.39 -1.58 -26.69
C TRP A 32 -10.39 -0.06 -26.91
N PRO A 33 -11.43 0.49 -27.56
CA PRO A 33 -11.47 1.92 -27.89
C PRO A 33 -11.95 2.82 -26.75
N LEU A 34 -11.29 3.97 -26.58
CA LEU A 34 -11.69 5.06 -25.68
C LEU A 34 -12.86 5.85 -26.27
N GLY A 35 -13.96 5.97 -25.55
CA GLY A 35 -15.11 6.81 -25.88
C GLY A 35 -15.14 8.09 -25.02
N HIS A 36 -15.41 9.23 -25.66
CA HIS A 36 -15.62 10.55 -25.04
C HIS A 36 -16.96 10.60 -24.30
N VAL A 37 -17.02 11.31 -23.15
CA VAL A 37 -18.26 11.57 -22.38
C VAL A 37 -18.36 13.02 -21.92
N ASP A 38 -19.55 13.60 -22.08
CA ASP A 38 -19.93 14.94 -21.70
C ASP A 38 -20.58 15.03 -20.31
N SER A 39 -20.57 16.24 -19.72
CA SER A 39 -20.75 16.55 -18.29
C SER A 39 -22.16 16.94 -17.85
N ALA A 40 -22.67 16.41 -16.70
CA ALA A 40 -23.52 17.11 -15.71
C ALA A 40 -23.77 16.29 -14.43
N CYS A 41 -23.47 16.83 -13.25
CA CYS A 41 -23.71 16.21 -11.94
C CYS A 41 -24.40 17.18 -10.94
N PRO A 42 -25.37 16.70 -10.10
CA PRO A 42 -26.22 17.57 -9.28
C PRO A 42 -25.82 17.82 -7.80
N LEU A 43 -24.63 17.41 -7.32
CA LEU A 43 -24.23 17.58 -5.90
C LEU A 43 -22.92 18.36 -5.72
N PRO A 44 -22.95 19.61 -5.18
CA PRO A 44 -21.78 20.52 -5.19
C PRO A 44 -20.65 20.19 -4.19
N HIS A 45 -20.85 19.36 -3.18
CA HIS A 45 -19.89 19.05 -2.12
C HIS A 45 -18.89 17.93 -2.49
N LEU A 46 -19.10 17.25 -3.60
CA LEU A 46 -18.21 16.20 -4.10
C LEU A 46 -17.14 16.69 -5.10
N ARG A 47 -17.20 17.96 -5.50
CA ARG A 47 -16.33 18.52 -6.56
C ARG A 47 -14.86 18.70 -6.19
N SER A 48 -14.48 18.66 -4.93
CA SER A 48 -13.11 18.95 -4.48
C SER A 48 -12.14 17.75 -4.50
N ARG A 49 -12.64 16.55 -4.79
CA ARG A 49 -11.85 15.30 -4.67
C ARG A 49 -11.36 14.67 -5.97
N PHE A 50 -11.93 15.08 -7.11
CA PHE A 50 -11.52 14.53 -8.40
C PHE A 50 -10.85 15.61 -9.22
N SER A 51 -9.54 15.53 -9.40
CA SER A 51 -8.84 16.31 -10.42
C SER A 51 -9.35 16.01 -11.84
N GLY A 52 -10.23 15.00 -11.99
CA GLY A 52 -10.89 14.55 -13.21
C GLY A 52 -12.43 14.70 -13.27
N GLY A 53 -13.09 15.28 -12.23
CA GLY A 53 -14.57 15.42 -12.21
C GLY A 53 -15.30 14.26 -11.53
N ILE A 54 -16.54 14.52 -11.05
CA ILE A 54 -17.42 13.51 -10.42
C ILE A 54 -17.81 12.49 -11.50
N PRO A 55 -17.68 11.17 -11.24
CA PRO A 55 -18.13 10.17 -12.20
C PRO A 55 -19.63 10.34 -12.52
N PRO A 56 -20.05 10.07 -13.75
CA PRO A 56 -21.45 10.14 -14.14
C PRO A 56 -22.30 9.14 -13.35
N LEU A 57 -23.60 9.42 -13.21
CA LEU A 57 -24.56 8.56 -12.47
C LEU A 57 -24.54 7.08 -12.93
N SER A 58 -24.16 6.84 -14.19
CA SER A 58 -23.96 5.50 -14.73
C SER A 58 -22.82 4.74 -14.02
N GLU A 59 -21.68 5.37 -13.76
CA GLU A 59 -20.55 4.74 -13.08
C GLU A 59 -20.88 4.39 -11.62
N TRP A 60 -21.68 5.23 -10.94
CA TRP A 60 -22.19 4.92 -9.60
C TRP A 60 -23.12 3.71 -9.61
N ASN A 61 -24.02 3.61 -10.60
CA ASN A 61 -24.90 2.46 -10.74
C ASN A 61 -24.09 1.18 -11.04
N ASP A 62 -23.05 1.29 -11.85
CA ASP A 62 -22.16 0.18 -12.17
C ASP A 62 -21.38 -0.29 -10.95
N LEU A 63 -20.85 0.63 -10.14
CA LEU A 63 -20.15 0.29 -8.88
C LEU A 63 -21.10 -0.35 -7.86
N MET A 64 -22.33 0.15 -7.72
CA MET A 64 -23.34 -0.43 -6.81
C MET A 64 -23.77 -1.84 -7.29
N SER A 65 -23.93 -2.05 -8.59
CA SER A 65 -24.20 -3.36 -9.17
C SER A 65 -23.02 -4.33 -8.94
N LEU A 66 -21.78 -3.83 -9.13
CA LEU A 66 -20.58 -4.60 -8.92
C LEU A 66 -20.42 -5.03 -7.47
N ALA A 67 -20.63 -4.12 -6.51
CA ALA A 67 -20.59 -4.40 -5.08
C ALA A 67 -21.62 -5.47 -4.69
N ALA A 68 -22.86 -5.37 -5.21
CA ALA A 68 -23.92 -6.35 -4.95
C ALA A 68 -23.57 -7.75 -5.48
N THR A 69 -22.99 -7.83 -6.68
CA THR A 69 -22.54 -9.12 -7.27
C THR A 69 -21.43 -9.75 -6.42
N ILE A 70 -20.46 -8.94 -5.95
CA ILE A 70 -19.36 -9.42 -5.11
C ILE A 70 -19.87 -9.85 -3.73
N ASP A 71 -20.80 -9.10 -3.12
CA ASP A 71 -21.37 -9.45 -1.84
C ASP A 71 -22.14 -10.78 -1.93
N ALA A 72 -22.93 -10.98 -2.99
CA ALA A 72 -23.62 -12.26 -3.25
C ALA A 72 -22.63 -13.42 -3.46
N ALA A 73 -21.56 -13.17 -4.23
CA ALA A 73 -20.51 -14.17 -4.47
C ALA A 73 -19.75 -14.53 -3.18
N TRP A 74 -19.60 -13.59 -2.25
CA TRP A 74 -18.98 -13.83 -0.95
C TRP A 74 -19.77 -14.81 -0.07
N GLU A 75 -21.08 -14.74 -0.09
CA GLU A 75 -21.93 -15.69 0.64
C GLU A 75 -21.77 -17.12 0.10
N ASP A 76 -21.53 -17.26 -1.19
CA ASP A 76 -21.31 -18.54 -1.88
C ASP A 76 -19.81 -18.85 -2.13
N ARG A 77 -18.89 -18.20 -1.42
CA ARG A 77 -17.44 -18.24 -1.67
C ARG A 77 -16.81 -19.63 -1.69
N ASP A 78 -17.42 -20.61 -1.03
CA ASP A 78 -16.92 -21.99 -1.02
C ASP A 78 -17.17 -22.71 -2.35
N LYS A 79 -18.05 -22.18 -3.20
CA LYS A 79 -18.30 -22.66 -4.57
C LYS A 79 -17.36 -22.03 -5.60
N ILE A 80 -16.63 -20.97 -5.22
CA ILE A 80 -15.73 -20.26 -6.11
C ILE A 80 -14.39 -20.99 -6.20
N SER A 81 -13.96 -21.23 -7.44
CA SER A 81 -12.75 -21.99 -7.77
C SER A 81 -12.14 -21.48 -9.08
N PRO A 82 -10.98 -21.96 -9.49
CA PRO A 82 -10.39 -21.61 -10.78
C PRO A 82 -11.28 -21.94 -11.98
N ALA A 83 -12.22 -22.88 -11.84
CA ALA A 83 -13.22 -23.20 -12.88
C ALA A 83 -14.39 -22.22 -12.95
N THR A 84 -14.54 -21.28 -12.01
CA THR A 84 -15.60 -20.27 -12.03
C THR A 84 -15.43 -19.34 -13.23
N THR A 85 -16.49 -19.13 -14.01
CA THR A 85 -16.53 -18.28 -15.21
C THR A 85 -17.74 -17.34 -15.17
N GLY A 86 -17.86 -16.43 -16.16
CA GLY A 86 -19.00 -15.51 -16.31
C GLY A 86 -18.99 -14.39 -15.27
N GLU A 87 -20.19 -13.90 -14.96
CA GLU A 87 -20.42 -12.65 -14.21
C GLU A 87 -19.61 -12.50 -12.93
N VAL A 88 -19.52 -13.53 -12.11
CA VAL A 88 -18.76 -13.47 -10.84
C VAL A 88 -17.28 -13.26 -11.09
N ARG A 89 -16.67 -13.99 -12.03
CA ARG A 89 -15.24 -13.81 -12.37
C ARG A 89 -14.97 -12.42 -12.95
N GLU A 90 -15.87 -11.97 -13.82
CA GLU A 90 -15.78 -10.66 -14.46
C GLU A 90 -15.93 -9.54 -13.43
N ALA A 91 -16.89 -9.65 -12.51
CA ALA A 91 -17.09 -8.68 -11.44
C ALA A 91 -15.86 -8.55 -10.52
N ILE A 92 -15.27 -9.69 -10.12
CA ILE A 92 -14.05 -9.67 -9.30
C ILE A 92 -12.89 -9.03 -10.08
N GLY A 93 -12.70 -9.38 -11.35
CA GLY A 93 -11.69 -8.77 -12.22
C GLY A 93 -11.87 -7.26 -12.36
N GLN A 94 -13.10 -6.79 -12.57
CA GLN A 94 -13.42 -5.37 -12.63
C GLN A 94 -13.10 -4.65 -11.32
N ALA A 95 -13.46 -5.22 -10.17
CA ALA A 95 -13.15 -4.63 -8.87
C ALA A 95 -11.64 -4.49 -8.63
N LEU A 96 -10.84 -5.51 -9.00
CA LEU A 96 -9.38 -5.43 -8.91
C LEU A 96 -8.80 -4.36 -9.85
N ASN A 97 -9.35 -4.21 -11.06
CA ASN A 97 -8.93 -3.17 -11.99
C ASN A 97 -9.30 -1.76 -11.51
N GLN A 98 -10.47 -1.60 -10.85
CA GLN A 98 -10.85 -0.34 -10.22
C GLN A 98 -9.89 0.04 -9.07
N LEU A 99 -9.48 -0.93 -8.28
CA LEU A 99 -8.43 -0.74 -7.25
C LEU A 99 -7.08 -0.39 -7.90
N ASP A 100 -6.67 -1.12 -8.93
CA ASP A 100 -5.37 -0.95 -9.61
C ASP A 100 -5.23 0.42 -10.27
N SER A 101 -6.32 0.95 -10.81
CA SER A 101 -6.38 2.27 -11.45
C SER A 101 -6.64 3.42 -10.47
N GLY A 102 -6.96 3.14 -9.20
CA GLY A 102 -7.29 4.14 -8.20
C GLY A 102 -8.71 4.73 -8.31
N HIS A 103 -9.55 4.20 -9.20
CA HIS A 103 -10.96 4.61 -9.32
C HIS A 103 -11.81 4.16 -8.13
N ALA A 104 -11.39 3.10 -7.42
CA ALA A 104 -11.97 2.68 -6.16
C ALA A 104 -10.89 2.53 -5.10
N ARG A 105 -11.23 2.78 -3.85
CA ARG A 105 -10.33 2.63 -2.69
C ARG A 105 -10.97 1.75 -1.63
N VAL A 106 -10.14 0.95 -0.94
CA VAL A 106 -10.62 0.11 0.17
C VAL A 106 -11.12 0.96 1.34
N ALA A 107 -10.56 2.13 1.56
CA ALA A 107 -11.12 3.10 2.49
C ALA A 107 -11.03 4.51 1.92
N GLU A 108 -12.08 5.29 2.16
CA GLU A 108 -12.22 6.68 1.71
C GLU A 108 -12.68 7.55 2.87
N GLU A 109 -12.18 8.78 2.92
CA GLU A 109 -12.66 9.75 3.88
C GLU A 109 -13.98 10.34 3.40
N THR A 110 -15.00 10.26 4.24
CA THR A 110 -16.33 10.81 3.97
C THR A 110 -16.82 11.57 5.19
N GLY A 111 -16.98 12.88 5.03
CA GLY A 111 -17.45 13.73 6.15
C GLY A 111 -16.50 13.82 7.35
N GLY A 112 -15.21 13.64 7.15
CA GLY A 112 -14.19 13.66 8.20
C GLY A 112 -13.92 12.30 8.85
N GLU A 113 -14.59 11.24 8.39
CA GLU A 113 -14.40 9.88 8.89
C GLU A 113 -13.97 8.93 7.76
N TRP A 114 -13.13 7.97 8.09
CA TRP A 114 -12.71 6.93 7.17
C TRP A 114 -13.75 5.83 7.07
N VAL A 115 -14.32 5.64 5.88
CA VAL A 115 -15.32 4.62 5.56
C VAL A 115 -14.67 3.49 4.79
N VAL A 116 -14.87 2.25 5.25
CA VAL A 116 -14.29 1.05 4.63
C VAL A 116 -15.25 0.42 3.63
N ASN A 117 -14.83 0.30 2.39
CA ASN A 117 -15.51 -0.41 1.30
C ASN A 117 -15.26 -1.92 1.42
N GLN A 118 -15.98 -2.60 2.32
CA GLN A 118 -15.76 -4.02 2.61
C GLN A 118 -15.89 -4.93 1.39
N TRP A 119 -16.77 -4.58 0.44
CA TRP A 119 -16.96 -5.34 -0.79
C TRP A 119 -15.67 -5.44 -1.63
N LEU A 120 -14.82 -4.42 -1.61
CA LEU A 120 -13.50 -4.47 -2.27
C LEU A 120 -12.54 -5.44 -1.58
N LYS A 121 -12.56 -5.51 -0.25
CA LYS A 121 -11.79 -6.54 0.48
C LYS A 121 -12.29 -7.94 0.16
N LYS A 122 -13.62 -8.13 0.04
CA LYS A 122 -14.22 -9.39 -0.41
C LYS A 122 -13.75 -9.74 -1.82
N ALA A 123 -13.74 -8.79 -2.77
CA ALA A 123 -13.24 -9.02 -4.11
C ALA A 123 -11.79 -9.50 -4.13
N VAL A 124 -10.92 -8.85 -3.34
CA VAL A 124 -9.52 -9.26 -3.17
C VAL A 124 -9.41 -10.70 -2.64
N LEU A 125 -10.16 -11.07 -1.61
CA LEU A 125 -10.15 -12.41 -1.03
C LEU A 125 -10.70 -13.46 -2.00
N LEU A 126 -11.77 -13.14 -2.73
CA LEU A 126 -12.34 -14.02 -3.74
C LEU A 126 -11.38 -14.26 -4.91
N SER A 127 -10.55 -13.27 -5.27
CA SER A 127 -9.58 -13.42 -6.36
C SER A 127 -8.57 -14.53 -6.10
N PHE A 128 -8.18 -14.78 -4.85
CA PHE A 128 -7.31 -15.90 -4.50
C PHE A 128 -7.92 -17.28 -4.76
N ARG A 129 -9.25 -17.38 -4.80
CA ARG A 129 -9.96 -18.62 -5.11
C ARG A 129 -10.12 -18.85 -6.61
N LEU A 130 -10.10 -17.75 -7.40
CA LEU A 130 -10.27 -17.82 -8.86
C LEU A 130 -9.01 -18.27 -9.61
N ASN A 131 -7.84 -18.17 -9.01
CA ASN A 131 -6.58 -18.41 -9.69
C ASN A 131 -5.82 -19.55 -9.02
N ASP A 132 -5.26 -20.45 -9.86
CA ASP A 132 -4.26 -21.40 -9.44
C ASP A 132 -2.90 -20.71 -9.32
N MET A 133 -1.97 -21.38 -8.67
CA MET A 133 -0.56 -20.97 -8.64
C MET A 133 0.07 -21.19 -10.02
N TYR A 134 0.92 -20.26 -10.44
CA TYR A 134 1.69 -20.38 -11.69
C TYR A 134 3.04 -19.66 -11.57
N THR A 135 3.93 -19.91 -12.52
CA THR A 135 5.23 -19.26 -12.55
C THR A 135 5.10 -17.84 -13.11
N ILE A 136 5.66 -16.87 -12.40
CA ILE A 136 5.73 -15.47 -12.79
C ILE A 136 7.20 -15.15 -13.07
N ASP A 137 7.50 -14.68 -14.26
CA ASP A 137 8.84 -14.30 -14.68
C ASP A 137 9.26 -12.94 -14.11
N GLY A 138 10.57 -12.64 -14.14
CA GLY A 138 11.11 -11.34 -13.75
C GLY A 138 11.72 -11.29 -12.36
N GLY A 139 11.86 -12.42 -11.70
CA GLY A 139 12.56 -12.50 -10.41
C GLY A 139 14.05 -12.17 -10.50
N PRO A 140 14.69 -11.85 -9.37
CA PRO A 140 16.12 -11.53 -9.31
C PRO A 140 16.98 -12.64 -9.93
N GLY A 141 17.92 -12.26 -10.80
CA GLY A 141 18.79 -13.22 -11.49
C GLY A 141 18.07 -14.07 -12.54
N GLY A 142 16.83 -13.72 -12.92
CA GLY A 142 16.03 -14.46 -13.90
C GLY A 142 15.33 -15.70 -13.30
N ALA A 143 15.31 -15.86 -11.98
CA ALA A 143 14.54 -16.90 -11.33
C ALA A 143 13.04 -16.58 -11.38
N PRO A 144 12.16 -17.55 -11.64
CA PRO A 144 10.71 -17.30 -11.58
C PRO A 144 10.21 -17.27 -10.13
N TRP A 145 9.10 -16.57 -9.92
CA TRP A 145 8.29 -16.70 -8.72
C TRP A 145 7.16 -17.73 -8.92
N TRP A 146 6.52 -18.13 -7.84
CA TRP A 146 5.39 -19.03 -7.82
C TRP A 146 4.26 -18.42 -7.00
N ASP A 147 3.28 -17.80 -7.65
CA ASP A 147 2.15 -17.12 -7.00
C ASP A 147 0.93 -17.16 -7.93
N LYS A 148 -0.19 -16.66 -7.45
CA LYS A 148 -1.47 -16.54 -8.15
C LYS A 148 -1.88 -15.09 -8.44
N VAL A 149 -1.06 -14.11 -8.03
CA VAL A 149 -1.30 -12.67 -8.23
C VAL A 149 -0.16 -12.08 -9.04
N ASP A 150 -0.50 -11.50 -10.19
CA ASP A 150 0.45 -10.86 -11.07
C ASP A 150 1.17 -9.66 -10.41
N SER A 151 2.30 -9.31 -10.97
CA SER A 151 2.89 -7.99 -10.78
C SER A 151 2.01 -6.94 -11.45
N LYS A 152 1.86 -5.76 -10.84
CA LYS A 152 1.29 -4.57 -11.48
C LYS A 152 2.00 -4.26 -12.82
N PHE A 153 3.29 -4.55 -12.90
CA PHE A 153 4.13 -4.26 -14.06
C PHE A 153 4.13 -5.38 -15.12
N ALA A 154 3.26 -6.39 -14.97
CA ALA A 154 3.19 -7.47 -15.96
C ALA A 154 2.81 -6.92 -17.34
N GLY A 155 3.71 -7.11 -18.31
CA GLY A 155 3.54 -6.63 -19.68
C GLY A 155 3.80 -5.13 -19.90
N TRP A 156 4.24 -4.39 -18.89
CA TRP A 156 4.56 -2.97 -19.02
C TRP A 156 5.87 -2.75 -19.79
N GLY A 157 5.86 -1.72 -20.64
CA GLY A 157 7.03 -1.16 -21.32
C GLY A 157 7.20 0.33 -20.96
N GLU A 158 8.03 1.01 -21.74
CA GLU A 158 8.35 2.43 -21.54
C GLU A 158 7.10 3.33 -21.57
N ALA A 159 6.14 3.02 -22.44
CA ALA A 159 4.92 3.83 -22.59
C ALA A 159 4.04 3.78 -21.34
N GLU A 160 3.83 2.60 -20.77
CA GLU A 160 3.00 2.43 -19.57
C GLU A 160 3.64 3.10 -18.35
N PHE A 161 4.97 3.01 -18.17
CA PHE A 161 5.66 3.71 -17.11
C PHE A 161 5.63 5.24 -17.28
N ALA A 162 5.78 5.73 -18.52
CA ALA A 162 5.71 7.16 -18.81
C ALA A 162 4.32 7.74 -18.53
N ASP A 163 3.25 7.02 -18.90
CA ASP A 163 1.86 7.41 -18.65
C ASP A 163 1.52 7.37 -17.15
N ALA A 164 1.95 6.33 -16.45
CA ALA A 164 1.72 6.20 -15.01
C ALA A 164 2.44 7.28 -14.17
N GLY A 165 3.53 7.85 -14.66
CA GLY A 165 4.18 9.03 -14.11
C GLY A 165 4.84 8.86 -12.74
N PHE A 166 5.08 7.64 -12.27
CA PHE A 166 5.84 7.35 -11.05
C PHE A 166 7.20 6.71 -11.38
N ARG A 167 8.09 6.69 -10.40
CA ARG A 167 9.42 6.11 -10.54
C ARG A 167 9.48 4.75 -9.84
N ALA A 168 9.79 3.69 -10.58
CA ALA A 168 9.98 2.33 -10.07
C ALA A 168 11.48 1.96 -10.14
N VAL A 169 12.14 1.89 -8.99
CA VAL A 169 13.56 1.49 -8.90
C VAL A 169 13.65 -0.03 -9.02
N PRO A 170 14.70 -0.59 -9.68
CA PRO A 170 14.86 -2.04 -9.78
C PRO A 170 14.67 -2.74 -8.43
N HIS A 171 13.95 -3.87 -8.45
CA HIS A 171 13.57 -4.68 -7.29
C HIS A 171 12.45 -4.10 -6.40
N CYS A 172 11.79 -3.01 -6.77
CA CYS A 172 10.50 -2.72 -6.16
C CYS A 172 9.45 -3.73 -6.67
N ILE A 173 8.61 -4.20 -5.77
CA ILE A 173 7.54 -5.17 -6.07
C ILE A 173 6.22 -4.50 -5.78
N VAL A 174 5.35 -4.45 -6.80
CA VAL A 174 3.97 -3.98 -6.66
C VAL A 174 3.05 -5.08 -7.18
N ARG A 175 2.15 -5.57 -6.32
CA ARG A 175 1.18 -6.59 -6.72
C ARG A 175 0.01 -5.94 -7.45
N HIS A 176 -0.56 -6.63 -8.44
CA HIS A 176 -1.75 -6.17 -9.15
C HIS A 176 -2.87 -5.81 -8.17
N SER A 177 -3.68 -4.81 -8.49
CA SER A 177 -4.68 -4.12 -7.66
C SER A 177 -4.14 -3.14 -6.61
N ALA A 178 -2.83 -2.93 -6.51
CA ALA A 178 -2.29 -1.80 -5.77
C ALA A 178 -2.23 -0.55 -6.66
N TYR A 179 -2.78 0.56 -6.20
CA TYR A 179 -2.67 1.84 -6.89
C TYR A 179 -1.41 2.60 -6.49
N ILE A 180 -0.71 3.12 -7.49
CA ILE A 180 0.45 4.00 -7.32
C ILE A 180 0.21 5.27 -8.12
N ALA A 181 0.08 6.40 -7.44
CA ALA A 181 -0.18 7.69 -8.07
C ALA A 181 1.05 8.27 -8.79
N PRO A 182 0.84 9.22 -9.72
CA PRO A 182 1.94 9.97 -10.34
C PRO A 182 2.85 10.65 -9.31
N SER A 183 4.13 10.83 -9.66
CA SER A 183 5.17 11.42 -8.81
C SER A 183 5.55 10.62 -7.55
N VAL A 184 5.04 9.41 -7.37
CA VAL A 184 5.51 8.48 -6.34
C VAL A 184 6.91 7.98 -6.70
N VAL A 185 7.74 7.77 -5.68
CA VAL A 185 9.03 7.10 -5.83
C VAL A 185 9.00 5.79 -5.05
N LEU A 186 9.12 4.67 -5.78
CA LEU A 186 9.29 3.34 -5.19
C LEU A 186 10.77 2.97 -5.24
N MET A 187 11.43 2.96 -4.10
CA MET A 187 12.74 2.30 -3.94
C MET A 187 12.53 0.79 -3.93
N PRO A 188 13.58 -0.06 -3.85
CA PRO A 188 13.40 -1.50 -3.63
C PRO A 188 12.54 -1.75 -2.40
N SER A 189 11.25 -1.97 -2.60
CA SER A 189 10.20 -1.98 -1.58
C SER A 189 9.10 -2.95 -1.99
N PHE A 190 8.11 -3.15 -1.13
CA PHE A 190 6.99 -4.05 -1.41
C PHE A 190 5.66 -3.34 -1.17
N VAL A 191 4.81 -3.30 -2.21
CA VAL A 191 3.43 -2.79 -2.12
C VAL A 191 2.46 -3.92 -2.43
N ASN A 192 1.62 -4.26 -1.46
CA ASN A 192 0.71 -5.39 -1.55
C ASN A 192 -0.62 -4.99 -2.21
N LEU A 193 -1.39 -6.00 -2.64
CA LEU A 193 -2.66 -5.83 -3.35
C LEU A 193 -3.68 -5.00 -2.56
N GLY A 194 -4.48 -4.22 -3.27
CA GLY A 194 -5.49 -3.34 -2.68
C GLY A 194 -4.95 -2.12 -1.95
N ALA A 195 -3.62 -1.98 -1.83
CA ALA A 195 -3.00 -0.79 -1.26
C ALA A 195 -3.18 0.43 -2.17
N TYR A 196 -3.22 1.61 -1.57
CA TYR A 196 -3.30 2.88 -2.27
C TYR A 196 -2.13 3.76 -1.81
N VAL A 197 -1.31 4.22 -2.76
CA VAL A 197 -0.18 5.13 -2.49
C VAL A 197 -0.37 6.40 -3.31
N ASP A 198 -0.65 7.50 -2.62
CA ASP A 198 -0.96 8.78 -3.26
C ASP A 198 0.30 9.55 -3.69
N SER A 199 0.07 10.61 -4.46
CA SER A 199 1.06 11.39 -5.20
C SER A 199 2.14 12.03 -4.32
N GLY A 200 3.35 12.12 -4.85
CA GLY A 200 4.50 12.73 -4.16
C GLY A 200 5.08 11.88 -3.03
N THR A 201 4.50 10.72 -2.75
CA THR A 201 4.96 9.83 -1.68
C THR A 201 6.22 9.06 -2.08
N MET A 202 7.11 8.86 -1.10
CA MET A 202 8.26 7.97 -1.23
C MET A 202 8.08 6.71 -0.39
N VAL A 203 8.16 5.56 -1.02
CA VAL A 203 8.29 4.25 -0.36
C VAL A 203 9.75 3.85 -0.45
N ASP A 204 10.49 4.09 0.64
CA ASP A 204 11.95 3.95 0.66
C ASP A 204 12.40 2.49 0.77
N THR A 205 13.71 2.28 0.74
CA THR A 205 14.35 0.97 0.62
C THR A 205 13.90 0.01 1.72
N TRP A 206 13.38 -1.15 1.28
CA TRP A 206 12.85 -2.22 2.14
C TRP A 206 11.62 -1.81 2.98
N ALA A 207 10.98 -0.68 2.69
CA ALA A 207 9.68 -0.38 3.27
C ALA A 207 8.59 -1.28 2.67
N THR A 208 7.56 -1.53 3.47
CA THR A 208 6.43 -2.39 3.11
C THR A 208 5.12 -1.61 3.26
N VAL A 209 4.27 -1.67 2.24
CA VAL A 209 2.88 -1.24 2.29
C VAL A 209 1.99 -2.49 2.22
N GLY A 210 1.34 -2.81 3.32
CA GLY A 210 0.53 -4.01 3.47
C GLY A 210 -0.77 -3.96 2.68
N SER A 211 -1.44 -5.11 2.57
CA SER A 211 -2.69 -5.23 1.81
C SER A 211 -3.73 -4.22 2.26
N CYS A 212 -4.32 -3.52 1.32
CA CYS A 212 -5.38 -2.54 1.55
C CYS A 212 -4.97 -1.28 2.34
N ALA A 213 -3.71 -1.12 2.76
CA ALA A 213 -3.25 0.09 3.44
C ALA A 213 -3.42 1.33 2.56
N GLN A 214 -3.75 2.45 3.18
CA GLN A 214 -4.00 3.72 2.50
C GLN A 214 -2.92 4.72 2.89
N ILE A 215 -2.11 5.15 1.92
CA ILE A 215 -1.04 6.12 2.09
C ILE A 215 -1.41 7.40 1.37
N GLY A 216 -1.42 8.50 2.09
CA GLY A 216 -1.74 9.84 1.58
C GLY A 216 -0.65 10.46 0.73
N LYS A 217 -0.82 11.74 0.41
CA LYS A 217 0.09 12.53 -0.42
C LYS A 217 1.33 12.95 0.35
N ASN A 218 2.46 13.06 -0.37
CA ASN A 218 3.71 13.58 0.18
C ASN A 218 4.16 12.86 1.46
N VAL A 219 3.81 11.60 1.62
CA VAL A 219 4.25 10.78 2.75
C VAL A 219 5.65 10.27 2.48
N HIS A 220 6.47 10.20 3.52
CA HIS A 220 7.76 9.53 3.46
C HIS A 220 7.74 8.28 4.35
N LEU A 221 7.72 7.10 3.75
CA LEU A 221 7.94 5.84 4.44
C LEU A 221 9.44 5.54 4.38
N SER A 222 10.15 5.76 5.49
CA SER A 222 11.61 5.62 5.52
C SER A 222 12.07 4.17 5.43
N GLY A 223 13.36 3.96 5.24
CA GLY A 223 13.95 2.65 5.01
C GLY A 223 13.51 1.58 6.01
N GLY A 224 12.92 0.51 5.51
CA GLY A 224 12.43 -0.60 6.29
C GLY A 224 11.26 -0.30 7.21
N ALA A 225 10.55 0.81 7.01
CA ALA A 225 9.28 1.05 7.68
C ALA A 225 8.22 0.04 7.22
N GLY A 226 7.44 -0.50 8.14
CA GLY A 226 6.37 -1.45 7.86
C GLY A 226 5.00 -0.83 8.10
N ILE A 227 4.20 -0.78 7.05
CA ILE A 227 2.78 -0.44 7.15
C ILE A 227 1.99 -1.73 7.00
N GLY A 228 1.36 -2.15 8.09
CA GLY A 228 0.62 -3.40 8.15
C GLY A 228 -0.58 -3.41 7.21
N GLY A 229 -0.89 -4.58 6.68
CA GLY A 229 -2.08 -4.81 5.90
C GLY A 229 -3.20 -5.36 6.78
N VAL A 230 -4.44 -4.91 6.57
CA VAL A 230 -5.61 -5.45 7.23
C VAL A 230 -6.62 -5.92 6.18
N LEU A 231 -6.32 -7.05 5.56
CA LEU A 231 -7.23 -7.70 4.63
C LEU A 231 -8.30 -8.49 5.39
N GLU A 232 -7.90 -9.18 6.44
CA GLU A 232 -8.76 -9.94 7.36
C GLU A 232 -8.49 -9.47 8.80
N PRO A 233 -9.56 -9.40 9.65
CA PRO A 233 -10.97 -9.60 9.32
C PRO A 233 -11.56 -8.48 8.47
N LEU A 234 -12.64 -8.77 7.70
CA LEU A 234 -13.25 -7.83 6.75
C LEU A 234 -13.68 -6.50 7.38
N GLN A 235 -14.26 -6.57 8.58
CA GLN A 235 -14.77 -5.42 9.32
C GLN A 235 -13.68 -4.50 9.88
N ALA A 236 -12.45 -4.97 10.02
CA ALA A 236 -11.35 -4.13 10.49
C ALA A 236 -10.93 -3.11 9.43
N GLY A 237 -10.74 -1.86 9.82
CA GLY A 237 -10.21 -0.82 8.95
C GLY A 237 -8.77 -1.13 8.51
N PRO A 238 -8.36 -0.72 7.32
CA PRO A 238 -6.96 -0.78 6.93
C PRO A 238 -6.13 0.23 7.72
N VAL A 239 -4.81 0.05 7.72
CA VAL A 239 -3.90 1.09 8.21
C VAL A 239 -3.98 2.29 7.28
N ILE A 240 -4.05 3.49 7.86
CA ILE A 240 -4.15 4.75 7.14
C ILE A 240 -3.01 5.66 7.61
N ILE A 241 -2.23 6.14 6.66
CA ILE A 241 -1.25 7.20 6.85
C ILE A 241 -1.74 8.39 6.04
N GLU A 242 -2.17 9.44 6.71
CA GLU A 242 -2.70 10.63 6.04
C GLU A 242 -1.60 11.49 5.41
N ASP A 243 -1.99 12.57 4.75
CA ASP A 243 -1.09 13.42 3.96
C ASP A 243 0.07 13.99 4.79
N ASN A 244 1.19 14.25 4.14
CA ASN A 244 2.36 14.94 4.70
C ASN A 244 3.03 14.26 5.92
N CYS A 245 2.72 13.00 6.20
CA CYS A 245 3.32 12.24 7.29
C CYS A 245 4.76 11.81 6.98
N PHE A 246 5.56 11.67 8.04
CA PHE A 246 6.88 11.05 7.99
C PHE A 246 6.93 9.85 8.92
N ILE A 247 7.18 8.68 8.37
CA ILE A 247 7.31 7.43 9.12
C ILE A 247 8.79 7.05 9.17
N GLY A 248 9.40 7.16 10.34
CA GLY A 248 10.82 6.94 10.56
C GLY A 248 11.26 5.51 10.26
N ALA A 249 12.55 5.33 9.99
CA ALA A 249 13.12 4.04 9.60
C ALA A 249 12.82 2.94 10.63
N ARG A 250 12.45 1.73 10.16
CA ARG A 250 12.13 0.57 10.99
C ARG A 250 10.97 0.80 11.97
N SER A 251 10.11 1.77 11.72
CA SER A 251 8.84 1.90 12.44
C SER A 251 7.80 0.96 11.86
N GLU A 252 6.88 0.49 12.71
CA GLU A 252 5.75 -0.37 12.32
C GLU A 252 4.44 0.30 12.73
N VAL A 253 3.51 0.44 11.79
CA VAL A 253 2.14 0.89 12.03
C VAL A 253 1.20 -0.19 11.52
N VAL A 254 0.46 -0.82 12.43
CA VAL A 254 -0.29 -2.05 12.12
C VAL A 254 -1.73 -1.99 12.66
N GLU A 255 -2.52 -3.04 12.39
CA GLU A 255 -3.85 -3.28 12.97
C GLU A 255 -4.87 -2.16 12.72
N GLY A 256 -4.80 -1.48 11.57
CA GLY A 256 -5.76 -0.44 11.22
C GLY A 256 -5.60 0.88 11.98
N VAL A 257 -4.41 1.13 12.53
CA VAL A 257 -4.06 2.42 13.12
C VAL A 257 -4.12 3.52 12.08
N ILE A 258 -4.62 4.69 12.47
CA ILE A 258 -4.63 5.91 11.66
C ILE A 258 -3.55 6.85 12.17
N VAL A 259 -2.65 7.26 11.29
CA VAL A 259 -1.69 8.34 11.54
C VAL A 259 -2.18 9.57 10.81
N GLU A 260 -2.66 10.55 11.56
CA GLU A 260 -3.26 11.75 11.00
C GLU A 260 -2.23 12.70 10.40
N GLU A 261 -2.72 13.59 9.56
CA GLU A 261 -1.97 14.51 8.72
C GLU A 261 -0.78 15.17 9.41
N GLY A 262 0.33 15.29 8.68
CA GLY A 262 1.52 16.02 9.11
C GLY A 262 2.30 15.40 10.27
N SER A 263 1.88 14.24 10.78
CA SER A 263 2.54 13.58 11.90
C SER A 263 3.93 13.05 11.53
N VAL A 264 4.83 13.06 12.52
CA VAL A 264 6.21 12.58 12.40
C VAL A 264 6.43 11.48 13.42
N LEU A 265 6.66 10.26 12.96
CA LEU A 265 7.12 9.16 13.79
C LEU A 265 8.63 9.06 13.65
N SER A 266 9.36 9.07 14.77
CA SER A 266 10.80 8.84 14.74
C SER A 266 11.10 7.38 14.39
N MET A 267 12.38 7.06 14.14
CA MET A 267 12.78 5.67 13.89
C MET A 267 12.43 4.75 15.07
N GLY A 268 11.99 3.52 14.75
CA GLY A 268 11.73 2.48 15.75
C GLY A 268 10.45 2.71 16.58
N VAL A 269 9.48 3.45 16.08
CA VAL A 269 8.14 3.57 16.70
C VAL A 269 7.26 2.41 16.24
N PHE A 270 6.69 1.66 17.20
CA PHE A 270 5.80 0.51 16.94
C PHE A 270 4.41 0.80 17.45
N ILE A 271 3.41 0.89 16.56
CA ILE A 271 2.03 1.22 16.93
C ILE A 271 1.05 0.19 16.36
N GLY A 272 0.35 -0.50 17.26
CA GLY A 272 -0.85 -1.29 16.98
C GLY A 272 -2.04 -0.75 17.77
N GLN A 273 -3.21 -1.36 17.61
CA GLN A 273 -4.46 -0.90 18.25
C GLN A 273 -4.38 -0.83 19.77
N SER A 274 -3.60 -1.69 20.40
CA SER A 274 -3.43 -1.73 21.86
C SER A 274 -2.25 -0.93 22.37
N THR A 275 -1.43 -0.36 21.48
CA THR A 275 -0.27 0.45 21.86
C THR A 275 -0.73 1.75 22.50
N LYS A 276 -0.24 2.04 23.71
CA LYS A 276 -0.46 3.33 24.37
C LYS A 276 0.33 4.40 23.64
N ILE A 277 -0.33 5.44 23.20
CA ILE A 277 0.27 6.65 22.62
C ILE A 277 0.06 7.75 23.67
N VAL A 278 1.13 8.12 24.37
CA VAL A 278 1.06 8.98 25.55
C VAL A 278 1.50 10.38 25.20
N GLU A 279 0.70 11.39 25.48
CA GLU A 279 1.12 12.78 25.43
C GLU A 279 2.02 13.10 26.63
N ARG A 280 3.25 13.51 26.37
CA ARG A 280 4.24 13.76 27.42
C ARG A 280 3.82 14.83 28.42
N ASP A 281 3.22 15.90 27.92
CA ASP A 281 2.91 17.08 28.74
C ASP A 281 1.63 16.92 29.58
N THR A 282 0.65 16.18 29.08
CA THR A 282 -0.66 16.02 29.70
C THR A 282 -0.85 14.67 30.39
N GLY A 283 -0.11 13.66 29.94
CA GLY A 283 -0.33 12.26 30.33
C GLY A 283 -1.55 11.62 29.65
N GLU A 284 -2.21 12.30 28.72
CA GLU A 284 -3.32 11.75 27.96
C GLU A 284 -2.87 10.54 27.13
N ILE A 285 -3.73 9.53 27.02
CA ILE A 285 -3.42 8.27 26.31
C ILE A 285 -4.41 8.09 25.16
N HIS A 286 -3.87 8.01 23.96
CA HIS A 286 -4.59 7.67 22.73
C HIS A 286 -4.34 6.21 22.35
N TYR A 287 -5.32 5.62 21.62
CA TYR A 287 -5.25 4.28 21.07
C TYR A 287 -5.74 4.28 19.63
N GLY A 288 -5.10 3.47 18.78
CA GLY A 288 -5.51 3.26 17.39
C GLY A 288 -5.40 4.48 16.47
N ARG A 289 -5.01 5.66 17.02
CA ARG A 289 -4.91 6.92 16.25
C ARG A 289 -3.80 7.79 16.80
N VAL A 290 -2.91 8.25 15.93
CA VAL A 290 -1.94 9.30 16.20
C VAL A 290 -2.56 10.63 15.75
N PRO A 291 -2.81 11.56 16.66
CA PRO A 291 -3.42 12.85 16.30
C PRO A 291 -2.55 13.66 15.34
N ALA A 292 -3.20 14.50 14.53
CA ALA A 292 -2.52 15.30 13.51
C ALA A 292 -1.37 16.14 14.05
N TYR A 293 -0.33 16.28 13.24
CA TYR A 293 0.87 17.07 13.51
C TYR A 293 1.63 16.68 14.79
N SER A 294 1.45 15.45 15.26
CA SER A 294 2.16 14.90 16.41
C SER A 294 3.59 14.51 16.05
N VAL A 295 4.53 14.80 16.93
CA VAL A 295 5.92 14.29 16.88
C VAL A 295 6.05 13.17 17.91
N VAL A 296 6.24 11.93 17.42
CA VAL A 296 6.16 10.70 18.20
C VAL A 296 7.51 10.00 18.25
N VAL A 297 7.90 9.58 19.45
CA VAL A 297 9.14 8.82 19.70
C VAL A 297 8.85 7.53 20.47
N PRO A 298 9.76 6.52 20.44
CA PRO A 298 9.66 5.36 21.31
C PRO A 298 9.79 5.75 22.78
N GLY A 299 9.03 5.12 23.64
CA GLY A 299 9.11 5.33 25.08
C GLY A 299 8.76 4.09 25.88
N SER A 300 8.68 4.25 27.17
CA SER A 300 8.23 3.20 28.08
C SER A 300 7.45 3.78 29.26
N LEU A 301 6.42 3.06 29.69
CA LEU A 301 5.68 3.36 30.92
C LEU A 301 6.18 2.43 32.03
N PRO A 302 6.48 2.95 33.22
CA PRO A 302 6.84 2.11 34.36
C PRO A 302 5.72 1.15 34.70
N GLY A 303 6.06 -0.08 35.05
CA GLY A 303 5.11 -1.07 35.54
C GLY A 303 4.63 -0.71 36.95
N PRO A 304 3.49 -1.29 37.38
CA PRO A 304 2.98 -1.12 38.73
C PRO A 304 3.98 -1.66 39.76
N ILE A 305 3.92 -1.12 40.99
CA ILE A 305 4.64 -1.67 42.13
C ILE A 305 3.83 -2.82 42.70
N VAL A 306 4.39 -4.03 42.74
CA VAL A 306 3.78 -5.22 43.34
C VAL A 306 4.69 -5.70 44.48
N ASP A 307 4.14 -5.85 45.65
CA ASP A 307 4.87 -6.26 46.87
C ASP A 307 6.11 -5.37 47.15
N GLY A 308 5.97 -4.07 46.92
CA GLY A 308 7.06 -3.10 47.12
C GLY A 308 8.17 -3.14 46.07
N LYS A 309 8.03 -3.94 45.00
CA LYS A 309 8.99 -4.03 43.90
C LYS A 309 8.41 -3.50 42.59
N PRO A 310 9.18 -2.74 41.79
CA PRO A 310 8.75 -2.32 40.48
C PRO A 310 8.64 -3.54 39.53
N THR A 311 7.55 -3.60 38.77
CA THR A 311 7.45 -4.56 37.65
C THR A 311 8.12 -3.98 36.40
N PRO A 312 8.42 -4.82 35.38
CA PRO A 312 9.03 -4.34 34.14
C PRO A 312 8.22 -3.23 33.48
N ALA A 313 8.93 -2.24 32.95
CA ALA A 313 8.31 -1.20 32.10
C ALA A 313 7.82 -1.83 30.78
N LEU A 314 6.74 -1.31 30.26
CA LEU A 314 6.20 -1.68 28.97
C LEU A 314 6.43 -0.59 27.94
N TYR A 315 6.64 -0.99 26.69
CA TYR A 315 6.75 -0.08 25.57
C TYR A 315 5.49 0.79 25.44
N CYS A 316 5.68 2.04 25.06
CA CYS A 316 4.64 2.95 24.57
C CYS A 316 5.20 3.85 23.47
N ALA A 317 4.36 4.44 22.66
CA ALA A 317 4.71 5.58 21.85
C ALA A 317 4.48 6.86 22.66
N VAL A 318 5.34 7.87 22.49
CA VAL A 318 5.24 9.14 23.24
C VAL A 318 5.14 10.29 22.27
N ILE A 319 4.07 11.05 22.33
CA ILE A 319 3.95 12.36 21.67
C ILE A 319 4.74 13.34 22.51
N ILE A 320 5.89 13.80 21.99
CA ILE A 320 6.77 14.76 22.70
C ILE A 320 6.33 16.21 22.51
N LYS A 321 5.63 16.47 21.40
CA LYS A 321 5.03 17.78 21.06
C LYS A 321 4.03 17.63 19.93
N ARG A 322 3.14 18.61 19.81
CA ARG A 322 2.38 18.85 18.57
C ARG A 322 2.85 20.15 17.94
N VAL A 323 2.88 20.20 16.63
CA VAL A 323 3.25 21.39 15.87
C VAL A 323 2.08 21.84 15.01
N ASP A 324 2.09 23.09 14.55
CA ASP A 324 1.14 23.55 13.53
C ASP A 324 1.67 23.26 12.12
N GLU A 325 0.79 23.35 11.13
CA GLU A 325 1.11 23.12 9.72
C GLU A 325 2.27 24.00 9.23
N GLY A 326 2.29 25.28 9.63
CA GLY A 326 3.34 26.23 9.24
C GLY A 326 4.70 25.86 9.83
N THR A 327 4.75 25.37 11.06
CA THR A 327 5.96 24.85 11.72
C THR A 327 6.41 23.56 11.04
N ARG A 328 5.46 22.65 10.75
CA ARG A 328 5.74 21.37 10.05
C ARG A 328 6.36 21.60 8.67
N ALA A 329 5.86 22.57 7.92
CA ALA A 329 6.35 22.90 6.58
C ALA A 329 7.74 23.54 6.55
N LYS A 330 8.14 24.25 7.62
CA LYS A 330 9.38 25.03 7.67
C LYS A 330 10.51 24.35 8.46
N THR A 331 10.18 23.39 9.32
CA THR A 331 11.15 22.75 10.23
C THR A 331 11.60 21.42 9.67
N SER A 332 12.91 21.17 9.68
CA SER A 332 13.41 19.86 9.24
C SER A 332 12.94 18.75 10.19
N ILE A 333 12.79 17.52 9.64
CA ILE A 333 12.41 16.36 10.46
C ILE A 333 13.37 16.17 11.64
N ASN A 334 14.68 16.36 11.42
CA ASN A 334 15.68 16.21 12.47
C ASN A 334 15.51 17.25 13.59
N ASP A 335 15.11 18.48 13.26
CA ASP A 335 14.87 19.52 14.25
C ASP A 335 13.55 19.30 15.00
N LEU A 336 12.53 18.74 14.33
CA LEU A 336 11.28 18.34 14.99
C LEU A 336 11.51 17.23 16.03
N LEU A 337 12.42 16.31 15.76
CA LEU A 337 12.73 15.18 16.65
C LEU A 337 13.68 15.52 17.81
N ARG A 338 14.16 16.76 17.90
CA ARG A 338 14.95 17.25 19.04
C ARG A 338 14.02 17.80 20.12
N ASP A 339 14.39 17.54 21.38
CA ASP A 339 13.76 18.14 22.58
C ASP A 339 14.05 19.63 22.69
#